data_1d1777ab254944b343f15fb49f0f3ef0
#
_entry.id   1d1777ab254944b343f15fb49f0f3ef0
#
_cell.length_a   1.000
_cell.length_b   1.000
_cell.length_c   1.000
_cell.angle_alpha   90.00
_cell.angle_beta   90.00
_cell.angle_gamma   90.00
#
_symmetry.space_group_name_H-M   'P 1'
#
loop_
_entity.id
_entity.type
_entity.pdbx_description
1 polymer ?
#
loop_
_entity_poly.entity_id
_entity_poly.type
_entity_poly.pdbx_seq_one_letter_code
_entity_poly.pdbx_strand_id
1 'polypeptide(L)'
;MRQHNPPHPGEILNDLWLQPLGLSITSAAQGLDVSRKTLSEIVNGKSAISPEMAMRLELAFGKSAQSWLAHQASYDLWQIDQRRSDLHVTPLMQPA
;
A
#
# COMPACT_ATOMS: atom_id res chain seq x y z
N MET A 1 -9.14 11.14 12.45
CA MET A 1 -10.16 10.79 11.44
C MET A 1 -9.51 9.99 10.33
N ARG A 2 -10.14 8.90 9.92
CA ARG A 2 -9.60 8.09 8.84
C ARG A 2 -9.81 8.77 7.50
N GLN A 3 -8.85 8.56 6.59
CA GLN A 3 -8.98 9.05 5.23
C GLN A 3 -10.14 8.33 4.54
N HIS A 4 -10.96 9.09 3.82
CA HIS A 4 -12.11 8.53 3.10
C HIS A 4 -11.64 8.01 1.74
N ASN A 5 -11.91 6.73 1.45
CA ASN A 5 -11.61 6.08 0.18
C ASN A 5 -10.17 6.34 -0.30
N PRO A 6 -9.16 6.02 0.53
CA PRO A 6 -7.76 6.25 0.13
C PRO A 6 -7.38 5.32 -1.02
N PRO A 7 -6.47 5.77 -1.91
CA PRO A 7 -6.00 4.91 -2.98
C PRO A 7 -5.15 3.77 -2.44
N HIS A 8 -5.13 2.65 -3.17
CA HIS A 8 -4.17 1.59 -2.88
C HIS A 8 -2.75 2.11 -3.14
N PRO A 9 -1.76 1.76 -2.28
CA PRO A 9 -0.39 2.25 -2.48
C PRO A 9 0.22 1.85 -3.83
N GLY A 10 -0.24 0.75 -4.43
CA GLY A 10 0.19 0.38 -5.79
C GLY A 10 -0.22 1.40 -6.84
N GLU A 11 -1.37 2.02 -6.68
CA GLU A 11 -1.82 3.11 -7.56
C GLU A 11 -0.92 4.33 -7.40
N ILE A 12 -0.57 4.67 -6.15
CA ILE A 12 0.36 5.76 -5.86
C ILE A 12 1.71 5.50 -6.52
N LEU A 13 2.23 4.28 -6.39
CA LEU A 13 3.49 3.88 -6.99
C LEU A 13 3.45 4.07 -8.51
N ASN A 14 2.40 3.57 -9.15
CA ASN A 14 2.27 3.66 -10.60
C ASN A 14 2.16 5.12 -11.06
N ASP A 15 1.28 5.90 -10.44
CA ASP A 15 0.93 7.24 -10.92
C ASP A 15 2.02 8.27 -10.62
N LEU A 16 2.72 8.15 -9.49
CA LEU A 16 3.67 9.17 -9.05
C LEU A 16 5.13 8.80 -9.32
N TRP A 17 5.43 7.53 -9.61
CA TRP A 17 6.81 7.11 -9.86
C TRP A 17 6.99 6.37 -11.18
N LEU A 18 6.25 5.27 -11.41
CA LEU A 18 6.52 4.45 -12.59
C LEU A 18 6.20 5.20 -13.87
N GLN A 19 5.02 5.78 -13.99
CA GLN A 19 4.63 6.50 -15.20
C GLN A 19 5.46 7.75 -15.44
N PRO A 20 5.65 8.65 -14.44
CA PRO A 20 6.47 9.84 -14.69
C PRO A 20 7.92 9.51 -15.05
N LEU A 21 8.47 8.42 -14.54
CA LEU A 21 9.85 8.00 -14.84
C LEU A 21 9.94 7.15 -16.10
N GLY A 22 8.83 6.85 -16.75
CA GLY A 22 8.82 6.01 -17.94
C GLY A 22 9.24 4.57 -17.68
N LEU A 23 9.03 4.06 -16.46
CA LEU A 23 9.43 2.70 -16.08
C LEU A 23 8.31 1.71 -16.38
N SER A 24 8.67 0.62 -17.07
CA SER A 24 7.77 -0.52 -17.23
C SER A 24 7.74 -1.33 -15.92
N ILE A 25 6.70 -2.16 -15.77
CA ILE A 25 6.64 -3.11 -14.66
C ILE A 25 7.89 -3.99 -14.65
N THR A 26 8.31 -4.48 -15.83
CA THR A 26 9.48 -5.36 -15.94
C THR A 26 10.75 -4.67 -15.47
N SER A 27 11.02 -3.45 -15.95
CA SER A 27 12.25 -2.76 -15.56
C SER A 27 12.24 -2.33 -14.10
N ALA A 28 11.09 -1.89 -13.59
CA ALA A 28 10.96 -1.54 -12.18
C ALA A 28 11.16 -2.77 -11.28
N ALA A 29 10.58 -3.91 -11.64
CA ALA A 29 10.75 -5.15 -10.89
C ALA A 29 12.20 -5.58 -10.83
N GLN A 30 12.93 -5.45 -11.94
CA GLN A 30 14.36 -5.72 -11.98
C GLN A 30 15.13 -4.83 -11.01
N GLY A 31 14.84 -3.53 -11.02
CA GLY A 31 15.49 -2.59 -10.13
C GLY A 31 15.18 -2.83 -8.66
N LEU A 32 13.98 -3.30 -8.36
CA LEU A 32 13.55 -3.63 -7.00
C LEU A 32 13.99 -5.02 -6.54
N ASP A 33 14.52 -5.82 -7.46
CA ASP A 33 14.90 -7.22 -7.22
C ASP A 33 13.72 -8.06 -6.75
N VAL A 34 12.59 -7.91 -7.43
CA VAL A 34 11.39 -8.72 -7.21
C VAL A 34 10.91 -9.25 -8.55
N SER A 35 10.04 -10.26 -8.52
CA SER A 35 9.47 -10.78 -9.76
C SER A 35 8.49 -9.77 -10.38
N ARG A 36 8.35 -9.84 -11.71
CA ARG A 36 7.37 -9.03 -12.42
C ARG A 36 5.96 -9.28 -11.89
N LYS A 37 5.64 -10.53 -11.58
CA LYS A 37 4.33 -10.90 -11.04
C LYS A 37 4.07 -10.22 -9.71
N THR A 38 5.07 -10.23 -8.80
CA THR A 38 4.94 -9.58 -7.50
C THR A 38 4.62 -8.10 -7.65
N LEU A 39 5.38 -7.39 -8.49
CA LEU A 39 5.16 -5.97 -8.67
C LEU A 39 3.85 -5.68 -9.38
N SER A 40 3.50 -6.48 -10.39
CA SER A 40 2.24 -6.32 -11.11
C SER A 40 1.03 -6.45 -10.16
N GLU A 41 1.06 -7.42 -9.26
CA GLU A 41 -0.03 -7.60 -8.30
C GLU A 41 -0.17 -6.40 -7.36
N ILE A 42 0.96 -5.82 -6.94
CA ILE A 42 0.93 -4.62 -6.10
C ILE A 42 0.35 -3.43 -6.87
N VAL A 43 0.84 -3.19 -8.07
CA VAL A 43 0.39 -2.06 -8.91
C VAL A 43 -1.09 -2.17 -9.22
N ASN A 44 -1.60 -3.38 -9.40
CA ASN A 44 -3.01 -3.61 -9.70
C ASN A 44 -3.89 -3.74 -8.45
N GLY A 45 -3.34 -3.50 -7.27
CA GLY A 45 -4.12 -3.49 -6.03
C GLY A 45 -4.50 -4.88 -5.52
N LYS A 46 -3.88 -5.92 -6.05
CA LYS A 46 -4.20 -7.31 -5.66
C LYS A 46 -3.36 -7.81 -4.51
N SER A 47 -2.25 -7.15 -4.20
CA SER A 47 -1.36 -7.52 -3.10
C SER A 47 -1.00 -6.29 -2.30
N ALA A 48 -0.83 -6.48 -0.99
CA ALA A 48 -0.41 -5.42 -0.08
C ALA A 48 1.10 -5.19 -0.17
N ILE A 49 1.53 -3.99 0.23
CA ILE A 49 2.94 -3.68 0.40
C ILE A 49 3.37 -4.19 1.79
N SER A 50 4.29 -5.14 1.80
CA SER A 50 4.90 -5.67 3.02
C SER A 50 5.98 -4.72 3.53
N PRO A 51 6.45 -4.87 4.78
CA PRO A 51 7.59 -4.10 5.26
C PRO A 51 8.84 -4.25 4.39
N GLU A 52 9.12 -5.48 3.91
CA GLU A 52 10.26 -5.69 3.01
C GLU A 52 10.09 -4.93 1.69
N MET A 53 8.90 -5.01 1.09
CA MET A 53 8.64 -4.27 -0.15
C MET A 53 8.73 -2.76 0.08
N ALA A 54 8.22 -2.27 1.22
CA ALA A 54 8.31 -0.85 1.56
C ALA A 54 9.77 -0.39 1.64
N MET A 55 10.66 -1.22 2.20
CA MET A 55 12.07 -0.90 2.26
C MET A 55 12.72 -0.90 0.88
N ARG A 56 12.35 -1.85 0.02
CA ARG A 56 12.84 -1.86 -1.37
C ARG A 56 12.43 -0.59 -2.11
N LEU A 57 11.18 -0.16 -1.92
CA LEU A 57 10.66 1.06 -2.53
C LEU A 57 11.38 2.31 -1.99
N GLU A 58 11.68 2.35 -0.71
CA GLU A 58 12.46 3.45 -0.13
C GLU A 58 13.84 3.53 -0.77
N LEU A 59 14.52 2.39 -0.89
CA LEU A 59 15.87 2.36 -1.47
C LEU A 59 15.85 2.75 -2.95
N ALA A 60 14.80 2.38 -3.68
CA ALA A 60 14.72 2.66 -5.11
C ALA A 60 14.27 4.09 -5.41
N PHE A 61 13.33 4.64 -4.66
CA PHE A 61 12.65 5.90 -5.01
C PHE A 61 12.79 7.00 -3.97
N GLY A 62 13.25 6.69 -2.77
CA GLY A 62 13.48 7.70 -1.74
C GLY A 62 12.29 8.03 -0.84
N LYS A 63 11.08 7.56 -1.16
CA LYS A 63 9.93 7.72 -0.28
C LYS A 63 10.07 6.71 0.86
N SER A 64 9.92 7.18 2.12
CA SER A 64 10.21 6.34 3.28
C SER A 64 9.34 5.08 3.35
N ALA A 65 9.90 4.01 3.91
CA ALA A 65 9.16 2.76 4.13
C ALA A 65 7.95 3.00 5.03
N GLN A 66 8.10 3.85 6.07
CA GLN A 66 7.01 4.21 6.95
C GLN A 66 5.86 4.86 6.17
N SER A 67 6.19 5.73 5.21
CA SER A 67 5.17 6.38 4.38
C SER A 67 4.42 5.37 3.52
N TRP A 68 5.13 4.42 2.90
CA TRP A 68 4.48 3.37 2.11
C TRP A 68 3.54 2.53 2.97
N LEU A 69 4.01 2.15 4.17
CA LEU A 69 3.18 1.35 5.10
C LEU A 69 2.00 2.15 5.64
N ALA A 70 2.15 3.47 5.82
CA ALA A 70 1.03 4.32 6.22
C ALA A 70 -0.06 4.35 5.16
N HIS A 71 0.31 4.43 3.87
CA HIS A 71 -0.68 4.35 2.79
C HIS A 71 -1.40 3.00 2.79
N GLN A 72 -0.66 1.92 3.00
CA GLN A 72 -1.26 0.59 3.06
C GLN A 72 -2.22 0.48 4.23
N ALA A 73 -1.81 0.97 5.40
CA ALA A 73 -2.65 0.92 6.60
C ALA A 73 -3.94 1.74 6.41
N SER A 74 -3.84 2.92 5.81
CA SER A 74 -5.03 3.75 5.53
C SER A 74 -6.00 3.04 4.61
N TYR A 75 -5.49 2.40 3.55
CA TYR A 75 -6.31 1.64 2.62
C TYR A 75 -6.98 0.46 3.31
N ASP A 76 -6.20 -0.32 4.06
CA ASP A 76 -6.71 -1.51 4.74
C ASP A 76 -7.78 -1.16 5.79
N LEU A 77 -7.52 -0.12 6.58
CA LEU A 77 -8.47 0.33 7.59
C LEU A 77 -9.77 0.81 6.97
N TRP A 78 -9.69 1.54 5.86
CA TRP A 78 -10.89 1.99 5.19
C TRP A 78 -11.72 0.81 4.68
N GLN A 79 -11.08 -0.22 4.12
CA GLN A 79 -11.77 -1.42 3.65
C GLN A 79 -12.51 -2.13 4.80
N ILE A 80 -11.84 -2.30 5.94
CA ILE A 80 -12.45 -2.94 7.10
C ILE A 80 -13.53 -2.05 7.71
N ASP A 81 -13.33 -0.74 7.70
CA ASP A 81 -14.32 0.20 8.26
C ASP A 81 -15.66 0.12 7.53
N GLN A 82 -15.66 -0.22 6.23
CA GLN A 82 -16.90 -0.43 5.48
C GLN A 82 -17.70 -1.61 6.01
N ARG A 83 -17.05 -2.52 6.73
CA ARG A 83 -17.66 -3.72 7.30
C ARG A 83 -17.54 -3.76 8.82
N ARG A 84 -17.41 -2.60 9.48
CA ARG A 84 -17.16 -2.58 10.94
C ARG A 84 -18.29 -3.24 11.73
N SER A 85 -19.52 -3.17 11.24
CA SER A 85 -20.65 -3.82 11.90
C SER A 85 -20.56 -5.34 11.89
N ASP A 86 -19.75 -5.93 11.00
CA ASP A 86 -19.49 -7.36 10.97
C ASP A 86 -18.56 -7.80 12.10
N LEU A 87 -17.88 -6.85 12.74
CA LEU A 87 -16.96 -7.11 13.84
C LEU A 87 -17.75 -7.07 15.15
N HIS A 88 -18.22 -8.22 15.60
CA HIS A 88 -19.09 -8.31 16.79
C HIS A 88 -18.28 -8.12 18.07
N VAL A 89 -17.72 -6.93 18.25
CA VAL A 89 -16.88 -6.60 19.39
C VAL A 89 -17.72 -5.90 20.46
N THR A 90 -17.61 -6.37 21.69
CA THR A 90 -18.23 -5.72 22.84
C THR A 90 -17.21 -4.79 23.48
N PRO A 91 -17.53 -3.50 23.68
CA PRO A 91 -16.61 -2.60 24.38
C PRO A 91 -16.31 -3.11 25.78
N LEU A 92 -15.04 -3.20 26.13
CA LEU A 92 -14.59 -3.69 27.43
C LEU A 92 -14.29 -2.55 28.42
N MET A 93 -14.21 -1.31 27.91
CA MET A 93 -14.03 -0.13 28.73
C MET A 93 -15.18 0.83 28.49
N GLN A 94 -15.70 1.38 29.58
CA GLN A 94 -16.76 2.38 29.50
C GLN A 94 -16.13 3.75 29.23
N PRO A 95 -16.73 4.58 28.35
CA PRO A 95 -16.30 5.97 28.22
C PRO A 95 -16.54 6.72 29.52
N ALA A 96 -15.65 7.63 29.84
CA ALA A 96 -15.79 8.46 31.05
C ALA A 96 -16.99 9.38 30.95
#